data_e7a1ecddf75e2c6843adeb38332ae2bf
#
_entry.id   e7a1ecddf75e2c6843adeb38332ae2bf
#
_cell.length_a   1.000
_cell.length_b   1.000
_cell.length_c   1.000
_cell.angle_alpha   90.00
_cell.angle_beta   90.00
_cell.angle_gamma   90.00
#
_symmetry.space_group_name_H-M   'P 1'
#
loop_
_entity.id
_entity.type
_entity.pdbx_description
1 polymer ?
#
loop_
_entity_poly.entity_id
_entity_poly.type
_entity_poly.pdbx_seq_one_letter_code
_entity_poly.pdbx_strand_id
1 'polypeptide(L)'
;TSPVFLQRLLEAEVPEIHDGLITVRKIARMPGERAKIAVESYDDRIDPVGACVGVKGSRVHGIVRELRGENIDVINYTQNISLFITRALSPATVNSVRIHEEERKAEVYLNPDQVSLAIGKSGLNIKLASMLTEYTIDVFREIEGAEGEGDDIYLDEFVGDIDQWIIDALKSIGM
;
A
#
# COMPACT_ATOMS: atom_id res chain seq x y z
N THR A 1 -11.84 -7.95 14.73
CA THR A 1 -11.95 -6.80 13.82
C THR A 1 -10.82 -5.77 13.97
N SER A 2 -9.93 -5.93 14.94
CA SER A 2 -8.80 -5.00 15.14
C SER A 2 -7.55 -5.48 14.40
N PRO A 3 -6.55 -4.60 14.18
CA PRO A 3 -5.25 -5.01 13.66
C PRO A 3 -4.58 -6.10 14.50
N VAL A 4 -4.82 -6.09 15.80
CA VAL A 4 -4.26 -7.11 16.73
C VAL A 4 -4.79 -8.50 16.38
N PHE A 5 -6.06 -8.60 16.03
CA PHE A 5 -6.64 -9.88 15.61
C PHE A 5 -5.97 -10.43 14.35
N LEU A 6 -5.74 -9.57 13.37
CA LEU A 6 -5.04 -9.96 12.15
C LEU A 6 -3.60 -10.39 12.45
N GLN A 7 -2.92 -9.67 13.34
CA GLN A 7 -1.55 -10.04 13.75
C GLN A 7 -1.51 -11.42 14.36
N ARG A 8 -2.48 -11.77 15.19
CA ARG A 8 -2.56 -13.10 15.82
C ARG A 8 -2.80 -14.19 14.80
N LEU A 9 -3.63 -13.93 13.80
CA LEU A 9 -3.85 -14.88 12.69
C LEU A 9 -2.56 -15.11 11.91
N LEU A 10 -1.80 -14.05 11.66
CA LEU A 10 -0.50 -14.16 11.00
C LEU A 10 0.48 -15.00 11.83
N GLU A 11 0.55 -14.78 13.13
CA GLU A 11 1.41 -15.57 14.01
C GLU A 11 1.03 -17.05 13.98
N ALA A 12 -0.25 -17.35 13.90
CA ALA A 12 -0.73 -18.73 13.83
C ALA A 12 -0.41 -19.41 12.50
N GLU A 13 -0.53 -18.68 11.39
CA GLU A 13 -0.32 -19.24 10.05
C GLU A 13 1.14 -19.21 9.58
N VAL A 14 1.94 -18.29 10.13
CA VAL A 14 3.33 -18.10 9.70
C VAL A 14 4.27 -18.41 10.86
N PRO A 15 4.87 -19.62 10.88
CA PRO A 15 5.78 -20.00 11.97
C PRO A 15 6.94 -19.04 12.17
N GLU A 16 7.45 -18.46 11.10
CA GLU A 16 8.57 -17.51 11.16
C GLU A 16 8.21 -16.26 11.96
N ILE A 17 6.94 -15.84 11.96
CA ILE A 17 6.47 -14.72 12.80
C ILE A 17 6.41 -15.16 14.26
N HIS A 18 5.86 -16.31 14.51
CA HIS A 18 5.76 -16.88 15.87
C HIS A 18 7.16 -17.04 16.51
N ASP A 19 8.13 -17.47 15.71
CA ASP A 19 9.50 -17.71 16.17
C ASP A 19 10.33 -16.43 16.28
N GLY A 20 9.79 -15.29 15.88
CA GLY A 20 10.48 -14.01 15.96
C GLY A 20 11.46 -13.72 14.82
N LEU A 21 11.47 -14.55 13.78
CA LEU A 21 12.33 -14.36 12.61
C LEU A 21 11.80 -13.27 11.69
N ILE A 22 10.49 -13.11 11.65
CA ILE A 22 9.79 -12.07 10.87
C ILE A 22 8.99 -11.21 11.84
N THR A 23 9.06 -9.90 11.68
CA THR A 23 8.32 -8.94 12.49
C THR A 23 7.27 -8.24 11.64
N VAL A 24 6.04 -8.17 12.15
CA VAL A 24 4.99 -7.35 11.56
C VAL A 24 5.19 -5.92 12.06
N ARG A 25 5.57 -5.03 11.16
CA ARG A 25 5.91 -3.65 11.53
C ARG A 25 4.70 -2.73 11.54
N LYS A 26 3.81 -2.87 10.57
CA LYS A 26 2.61 -2.05 10.47
C LYS A 26 1.47 -2.81 9.82
N ILE A 27 0.25 -2.49 10.23
CA ILE A 27 -0.96 -3.05 9.67
C ILE A 27 -1.96 -1.92 9.43
N ALA A 28 -2.52 -1.88 8.22
CA ALA A 28 -3.66 -1.03 7.90
C ALA A 28 -4.78 -1.94 7.44
N ARG A 29 -5.98 -1.76 8.01
CA ARG A 29 -7.07 -2.70 7.79
C ARG A 29 -8.41 -2.01 7.66
N MET A 30 -9.19 -2.43 6.65
CA MET A 30 -10.61 -2.15 6.54
C MET A 30 -11.33 -3.49 6.68
N PRO A 31 -11.87 -3.79 7.87
CA PRO A 31 -12.45 -5.11 8.15
C PRO A 31 -13.48 -5.55 7.12
N GLY A 32 -13.35 -6.79 6.66
CA GLY A 32 -14.24 -7.38 5.67
C GLY A 32 -13.93 -6.99 4.23
N GLU A 33 -13.03 -6.05 3.99
CA GLU A 33 -12.72 -5.58 2.64
C GLU A 33 -11.28 -5.85 2.24
N ARG A 34 -10.32 -5.22 2.90
CA ARG A 34 -8.92 -5.34 2.54
C ARG A 34 -8.00 -4.94 3.70
N ALA A 35 -6.79 -5.48 3.70
CA ALA A 35 -5.75 -5.12 4.64
C ALA A 35 -4.39 -5.06 3.95
N LYS A 36 -3.50 -4.21 4.44
CA LYS A 36 -2.11 -4.16 4.00
C LYS A 36 -1.23 -4.36 5.23
N ILE A 37 -0.22 -5.21 5.07
CA ILE A 37 0.66 -5.61 6.15
C ILE A 37 2.10 -5.39 5.72
N ALA A 38 2.86 -4.65 6.54
CA ALA A 38 4.29 -4.43 6.30
C ALA A 38 5.08 -5.32 7.25
N VAL A 39 5.93 -6.16 6.69
CA VAL A 39 6.74 -7.13 7.43
C VAL A 39 8.21 -6.96 7.11
N GLU A 40 9.08 -7.33 8.06
CA GLU A 40 10.51 -7.36 7.83
C GLU A 40 11.13 -8.59 8.50
N SER A 41 12.30 -9.00 7.99
CA SER A 41 13.06 -10.08 8.58
C SER A 41 14.43 -9.57 9.03
N TYR A 42 14.91 -10.08 10.15
CA TYR A 42 16.26 -9.80 10.63
C TYR A 42 17.29 -10.75 10.04
N ASP A 43 16.85 -11.76 9.29
CA ASP A 43 17.73 -12.71 8.61
C ASP A 43 17.62 -12.49 7.10
N ASP A 44 18.73 -12.11 6.47
CA ASP A 44 18.78 -11.81 5.02
C ASP A 44 18.41 -13.02 4.15
N ARG A 45 18.50 -14.22 4.70
CA ARG A 45 18.17 -15.45 3.98
C ARG A 45 16.65 -15.71 3.95
N ILE A 46 15.88 -15.00 4.75
CA ILE A 46 14.43 -15.15 4.80
C ILE A 46 13.77 -14.04 4.01
N ASP A 47 12.92 -14.41 3.04
CA ASP A 47 12.05 -13.47 2.34
C ASP A 47 10.77 -13.31 3.18
N PRO A 48 10.60 -12.18 3.89
CA PRO A 48 9.46 -12.03 4.79
C PRO A 48 8.12 -12.04 4.05
N VAL A 49 8.05 -11.46 2.87
CA VAL A 49 6.80 -11.46 2.09
C VAL A 49 6.50 -12.87 1.59
N GLY A 50 7.49 -13.54 1.02
CA GLY A 50 7.32 -14.91 0.53
C GLY A 50 6.90 -15.88 1.62
N ALA A 51 7.48 -15.75 2.82
CA ALA A 51 7.14 -16.58 3.97
C ALA A 51 5.70 -16.36 4.43
N CYS A 52 5.24 -15.11 4.45
CA CYS A 52 3.87 -14.79 4.86
C CYS A 52 2.83 -15.22 3.81
N VAL A 53 3.16 -15.08 2.53
CA VAL A 53 2.26 -15.50 1.45
C VAL A 53 2.17 -17.02 1.38
N GLY A 54 3.31 -17.70 1.52
CA GLY A 54 3.39 -19.15 1.43
C GLY A 54 3.41 -19.65 0.00
N VAL A 55 3.58 -20.94 -0.18
CA VAL A 55 3.64 -21.55 -1.50
C VAL A 55 2.29 -21.38 -2.20
N LYS A 56 2.31 -20.73 -3.36
CA LYS A 56 1.11 -20.44 -4.16
C LYS A 56 0.03 -19.68 -3.35
N GLY A 57 0.45 -18.87 -2.40
CA GLY A 57 -0.46 -18.09 -1.59
C GLY A 57 -1.18 -18.88 -0.49
N SER A 58 -0.72 -20.07 -0.17
CA SER A 58 -1.42 -20.98 0.75
C SER A 58 -1.66 -20.40 2.14
N ARG A 59 -0.68 -19.68 2.69
CA ARG A 59 -0.80 -19.09 4.02
C ARG A 59 -1.73 -17.88 4.01
N VAL A 60 -1.56 -16.98 3.05
CA VAL A 60 -2.43 -15.82 2.90
C VAL A 60 -3.87 -16.23 2.63
N HIS A 61 -4.09 -17.22 1.78
CA HIS A 61 -5.45 -17.72 1.51
C HIS A 61 -6.11 -18.29 2.76
N GLY A 62 -5.35 -18.92 3.65
CA GLY A 62 -5.88 -19.40 4.92
C GLY A 62 -6.39 -18.26 5.78
N ILE A 63 -5.63 -17.18 5.85
CA ILE A 63 -6.02 -15.98 6.60
C ILE A 63 -7.21 -15.28 5.96
N VAL A 64 -7.21 -15.16 4.64
CA VAL A 64 -8.33 -14.56 3.89
C VAL A 64 -9.64 -15.31 4.17
N ARG A 65 -9.59 -16.64 4.18
CA ARG A 65 -10.76 -17.47 4.50
C ARG A 65 -11.23 -17.23 5.93
N GLU A 66 -10.32 -17.16 6.88
CA GLU A 66 -10.64 -16.93 8.28
C GLU A 66 -11.31 -15.57 8.48
N LEU A 67 -10.91 -14.58 7.68
CA LEU A 67 -11.49 -13.24 7.70
C LEU A 67 -12.68 -13.10 6.76
N ARG A 68 -13.17 -14.19 6.20
CA ARG A 68 -14.36 -14.24 5.35
C ARG A 68 -14.24 -13.42 4.06
N GLY A 69 -13.06 -13.48 3.44
CA GLY A 69 -12.85 -12.87 2.13
C GLY A 69 -12.19 -11.50 2.16
N GLU A 70 -11.67 -11.08 3.30
CA GLU A 70 -10.88 -9.84 3.38
C GLU A 70 -9.55 -10.05 2.63
N ASN A 71 -9.30 -9.25 1.59
CA ASN A 71 -8.08 -9.34 0.80
C ASN A 71 -6.88 -8.81 1.59
N ILE A 72 -5.74 -9.49 1.48
CA ILE A 72 -4.55 -9.13 2.22
C ILE A 72 -3.37 -8.90 1.27
N ASP A 73 -2.75 -7.72 1.35
CA ASP A 73 -1.52 -7.41 0.66
C ASP A 73 -0.37 -7.43 1.67
N VAL A 74 0.64 -8.24 1.41
CA VAL A 74 1.84 -8.33 2.25
C VAL A 74 2.97 -7.62 1.54
N ILE A 75 3.60 -6.67 2.22
CA ILE A 75 4.70 -5.89 1.64
C ILE A 75 5.93 -5.87 2.56
N ASN A 76 7.10 -5.70 1.96
CA ASN A 76 8.34 -5.56 2.71
C ASN A 76 8.42 -4.18 3.34
N TYR A 77 8.59 -4.14 4.66
CA TYR A 77 8.83 -2.90 5.37
C TYR A 77 10.22 -2.34 5.03
N THR A 78 10.32 -1.03 4.94
CA THR A 78 11.59 -0.32 4.77
C THR A 78 11.50 1.02 5.47
N GLN A 79 12.65 1.51 5.94
CA GLN A 79 12.73 2.85 6.52
C GLN A 79 12.81 3.94 5.45
N ASN A 80 13.10 3.57 4.22
CA ASN A 80 13.08 4.49 3.08
C ASN A 80 11.64 4.80 2.72
N ILE A 81 11.17 5.99 3.02
CA ILE A 81 9.76 6.40 2.85
C ILE A 81 9.31 6.31 1.40
N SER A 82 10.12 6.77 0.46
CA SER A 82 9.83 6.66 -0.97
C SER A 82 9.54 5.23 -1.37
N LEU A 83 10.41 4.32 -0.98
CA LEU A 83 10.28 2.91 -1.30
C LEU A 83 9.09 2.28 -0.58
N PHE A 84 8.85 2.67 0.66
CA PHE A 84 7.72 2.16 1.43
C PHE A 84 6.39 2.54 0.80
N ILE A 85 6.26 3.81 0.38
CA ILE A 85 5.05 4.28 -0.29
C ILE A 85 4.84 3.54 -1.62
N THR A 86 5.92 3.35 -2.39
CA THR A 86 5.87 2.57 -3.63
C THR A 86 5.34 1.16 -3.39
N ARG A 87 5.86 0.49 -2.37
CA ARG A 87 5.42 -0.86 -2.01
C ARG A 87 3.99 -0.87 -1.46
N ALA A 88 3.62 0.14 -0.68
CA ALA A 88 2.29 0.23 -0.08
C ALA A 88 1.19 0.38 -1.12
N LEU A 89 1.50 0.94 -2.29
CA LEU A 89 0.54 1.10 -3.38
C LEU A 89 0.39 -0.17 -4.24
N SER A 90 1.09 -1.25 -3.89
CA SER A 90 0.90 -2.53 -4.57
C SER A 90 -0.60 -2.86 -4.71
N PRO A 91 -1.06 -3.41 -5.83
CA PRO A 91 -0.29 -3.95 -6.96
C PRO A 91 0.10 -2.92 -8.04
N ALA A 92 -0.14 -1.64 -7.82
CA ALA A 92 0.21 -0.61 -8.80
C ALA A 92 1.72 -0.43 -8.90
N THR A 93 2.19 -0.15 -10.11
CA THR A 93 3.59 0.17 -10.37
C THR A 93 3.77 1.69 -10.38
N VAL A 94 4.65 2.19 -9.52
CA VAL A 94 4.92 3.61 -9.37
C VAL A 94 6.22 3.96 -10.09
N ASN A 95 6.20 5.01 -10.92
CA ASN A 95 7.38 5.45 -11.66
C ASN A 95 8.32 6.29 -10.79
N SER A 96 7.77 7.22 -10.01
CA SER A 96 8.56 8.07 -9.13
C SER A 96 7.72 8.58 -7.97
N VAL A 97 8.40 8.99 -6.90
CA VAL A 97 7.76 9.52 -5.70
C VAL A 97 8.51 10.78 -5.26
N ARG A 98 7.75 11.81 -4.94
CA ARG A 98 8.31 13.01 -4.35
C ARG A 98 7.79 13.14 -2.91
N ILE A 99 8.70 13.23 -1.95
CA ILE A 99 8.35 13.26 -0.52
C ILE A 99 8.46 14.66 0.03
N HIS A 100 7.45 15.07 0.77
CA HIS A 100 7.42 16.30 1.55
C HIS A 100 7.30 15.92 3.03
N GLU A 101 8.43 15.66 3.66
CA GLU A 101 8.48 15.11 5.02
C GLU A 101 7.80 15.99 6.06
N GLU A 102 7.99 17.28 5.99
CA GLU A 102 7.43 18.22 6.95
C GLU A 102 5.91 18.21 6.95
N GLU A 103 5.33 18.05 5.78
CA GLU A 103 3.87 18.00 5.59
C GLU A 103 3.31 16.59 5.68
N ARG A 104 4.15 15.59 5.78
CA ARG A 104 3.81 14.18 5.69
C ARG A 104 2.97 13.91 4.45
N LYS A 105 3.47 14.39 3.32
CA LYS A 105 2.80 14.30 2.04
C LYS A 105 3.71 13.66 1.00
N ALA A 106 3.14 12.86 0.13
CA ALA A 106 3.87 12.22 -0.96
C ALA A 106 3.12 12.40 -2.27
N GLU A 107 3.85 12.75 -3.32
CA GLU A 107 3.32 12.80 -4.68
C GLU A 107 3.86 11.59 -5.42
N VAL A 108 2.98 10.76 -5.95
CA VAL A 108 3.37 9.56 -6.71
C VAL A 108 2.97 9.74 -8.17
N TYR A 109 3.88 9.35 -9.06
CA TYR A 109 3.71 9.49 -10.51
C TYR A 109 3.66 8.11 -11.12
N LEU A 110 2.59 7.82 -11.85
CA LEU A 110 2.34 6.51 -12.44
C LEU A 110 1.89 6.65 -13.90
N ASN A 111 2.09 5.58 -14.65
CA ASN A 111 1.51 5.50 -15.99
C ASN A 111 -0.01 5.51 -15.89
N PRO A 112 -0.72 6.03 -16.93
CA PRO A 112 -2.18 6.11 -16.89
C PRO A 112 -2.89 4.80 -16.57
N ASP A 113 -2.39 3.68 -17.04
CA ASP A 113 -2.97 2.37 -16.81
C ASP A 113 -2.80 1.89 -15.37
N GLN A 114 -1.88 2.49 -14.61
CA GLN A 114 -1.62 2.11 -13.22
C GLN A 114 -2.40 2.96 -12.21
N VAL A 115 -2.93 4.10 -12.62
CA VAL A 115 -3.61 5.03 -11.71
C VAL A 115 -4.82 4.37 -11.04
N SER A 116 -5.65 3.67 -11.78
CA SER A 116 -6.82 3.02 -11.21
C SER A 116 -6.45 1.90 -10.23
N LEU A 117 -5.34 1.19 -10.48
CA LEU A 117 -4.84 0.19 -9.55
C LEU A 117 -4.33 0.82 -8.24
N ALA A 118 -3.64 1.96 -8.36
CA ALA A 118 -3.12 2.66 -7.18
C ALA A 118 -4.25 3.14 -6.28
N ILE A 119 -5.28 3.70 -6.87
CA ILE A 119 -6.45 4.20 -6.14
C ILE A 119 -7.29 3.04 -5.60
N GLY A 120 -7.54 2.04 -6.43
CA GLY A 120 -8.33 0.88 -6.08
C GLY A 120 -9.83 1.14 -6.05
N LYS A 121 -10.59 0.10 -5.82
CA LYS A 121 -12.05 0.19 -5.75
C LYS A 121 -12.45 1.10 -4.59
N SER A 122 -13.24 2.12 -4.88
CA SER A 122 -13.72 3.10 -3.88
C SER A 122 -12.58 3.80 -3.13
N GLY A 123 -11.40 3.93 -3.73
CA GLY A 123 -10.25 4.54 -3.11
C GLY A 123 -9.58 3.70 -2.02
N LEU A 124 -9.96 2.45 -1.90
CA LEU A 124 -9.52 1.61 -0.79
C LEU A 124 -8.02 1.36 -0.78
N ASN A 125 -7.41 1.14 -1.95
CA ASN A 125 -5.98 0.87 -2.03
C ASN A 125 -5.13 2.05 -1.55
N ILE A 126 -5.42 3.25 -2.04
CA ILE A 126 -4.68 4.45 -1.65
C ILE A 126 -4.96 4.82 -0.19
N LYS A 127 -6.18 4.60 0.26
CA LYS A 127 -6.58 4.85 1.65
C LYS A 127 -5.75 3.99 2.63
N LEU A 128 -5.66 2.70 2.35
CA LEU A 128 -4.88 1.78 3.17
C LEU A 128 -3.38 2.07 3.09
N ALA A 129 -2.87 2.42 1.91
CA ALA A 129 -1.48 2.81 1.75
C ALA A 129 -1.16 4.06 2.58
N SER A 130 -2.05 5.04 2.59
CA SER A 130 -1.90 6.25 3.39
C SER A 130 -1.91 5.94 4.89
N MET A 131 -2.82 5.08 5.33
CA MET A 131 -2.87 4.63 6.73
C MET A 131 -1.60 3.89 7.14
N LEU A 132 -1.11 3.02 6.28
CA LEU A 132 0.06 2.20 6.56
C LEU A 132 1.34 3.03 6.67
N THR A 133 1.52 3.98 5.76
CA THR A 133 2.72 4.81 5.68
C THR A 133 2.64 6.06 6.54
N GLU A 134 1.44 6.43 6.98
CA GLU A 134 1.16 7.67 7.72
C GLU A 134 1.48 8.94 6.92
N TYR A 135 1.42 8.83 5.59
CA TYR A 135 1.59 9.94 4.66
C TYR A 135 0.33 10.15 3.85
N THR A 136 0.01 11.40 3.55
CA THR A 136 -1.03 11.72 2.57
C THR A 136 -0.45 11.48 1.19
N ILE A 137 -1.09 10.63 0.39
CA ILE A 137 -0.58 10.24 -0.92
C ILE A 137 -1.43 10.89 -2.02
N ASP A 138 -0.78 11.69 -2.86
CA ASP A 138 -1.41 12.29 -4.04
C ASP A 138 -0.92 11.54 -5.28
N VAL A 139 -1.85 11.12 -6.12
CA VAL A 139 -1.55 10.34 -7.33
C VAL A 139 -1.61 11.24 -8.55
N PHE A 140 -0.55 11.21 -9.34
CA PHE A 140 -0.43 11.97 -10.59
C PHE A 140 -0.20 11.04 -11.76
N ARG A 141 -0.84 11.34 -12.85
CA ARG A 141 -0.73 10.60 -14.09
C ARG A 141 0.46 11.09 -14.88
N GLU A 142 1.36 10.20 -15.25
CA GLU A 142 2.51 10.52 -16.08
C GLU A 142 2.21 10.13 -17.52
N ILE A 143 2.25 11.07 -18.44
CA ILE A 143 1.92 10.84 -19.84
C ILE A 143 3.21 10.70 -20.64
N GLU A 144 3.40 9.55 -21.29
CA GLU A 144 4.55 9.33 -22.16
C GLU A 144 4.50 10.28 -23.35
N GLY A 145 5.67 10.81 -23.72
CA GLY A 145 5.81 11.70 -24.87
C GLY A 145 5.51 13.14 -24.56
N ALA A 146 5.01 13.47 -23.39
CA ALA A 146 4.89 14.84 -22.95
C ALA A 146 6.25 15.28 -22.39
N GLU A 147 6.97 16.10 -23.10
CA GLU A 147 8.29 16.57 -22.70
C GLU A 147 8.28 18.09 -22.49
N GLY A 148 9.03 18.53 -21.49
CA GLY A 148 9.23 19.94 -21.23
C GLY A 148 8.02 20.65 -20.66
N GLU A 149 7.72 21.83 -21.16
CA GLU A 149 6.73 22.73 -20.60
C GLU A 149 5.28 22.22 -20.65
N GLY A 150 5.01 21.29 -21.56
CA GLY A 150 3.67 20.73 -21.71
C GLY A 150 3.27 19.80 -20.56
N ASP A 151 4.23 19.20 -19.90
CA ASP A 151 3.98 18.22 -18.85
C ASP A 151 3.22 18.79 -17.66
N ASP A 152 3.65 19.94 -17.19
CA ASP A 152 3.05 20.56 -16.02
C ASP A 152 1.58 20.92 -16.27
N ILE A 153 1.28 21.39 -17.48
CA ILE A 153 -0.09 21.78 -17.86
C ILE A 153 -1.00 20.54 -17.90
N TYR A 154 -0.52 19.45 -18.48
CA TYR A 154 -1.29 18.22 -18.56
C TYR A 154 -1.54 17.60 -17.18
N LEU A 155 -0.53 17.62 -16.33
CA LEU A 155 -0.68 17.12 -14.99
C LEU A 155 -1.73 17.89 -14.20
N ASP A 156 -1.75 19.21 -14.36
CA ASP A 156 -2.74 20.06 -13.69
C ASP A 156 -4.17 19.74 -14.11
N GLU A 157 -4.40 19.50 -15.41
CA GLU A 157 -5.71 19.13 -15.91
C GLU A 157 -6.20 17.80 -15.35
N PHE A 158 -5.33 16.81 -15.30
CA PHE A 158 -5.68 15.50 -14.75
C PHE A 158 -5.85 15.54 -13.24
N VAL A 159 -5.02 16.30 -12.57
CA VAL A 159 -5.06 16.45 -11.12
C VAL A 159 -6.41 17.02 -10.69
N GLY A 160 -6.99 17.93 -11.47
CA GLY A 160 -8.30 18.48 -11.15
C GLY A 160 -9.40 17.43 -10.97
N ASP A 161 -9.45 16.46 -11.88
CA ASP A 161 -10.45 15.39 -11.81
C ASP A 161 -10.11 14.33 -10.78
N ILE A 162 -8.85 13.94 -10.70
CA ILE A 162 -8.37 12.92 -9.78
C ILE A 162 -8.37 13.43 -8.35
N ASP A 163 -7.94 14.67 -8.13
CA ASP A 163 -7.88 15.28 -6.80
C ASP A 163 -9.22 15.31 -6.10
N GLN A 164 -10.28 15.66 -6.81
CA GLN A 164 -11.61 15.70 -6.22
C GLN A 164 -11.97 14.34 -5.64
N TRP A 165 -11.69 13.31 -6.38
CA TRP A 165 -12.00 11.94 -5.98
C TRP A 165 -11.12 11.46 -4.81
N ILE A 166 -9.82 11.78 -4.86
CA ILE A 166 -8.86 11.43 -3.81
C ILE A 166 -9.18 12.18 -2.52
N ILE A 167 -9.50 13.47 -2.61
CA ILE A 167 -9.86 14.27 -1.45
C ILE A 167 -11.10 13.67 -0.77
N ASP A 168 -12.10 13.28 -1.53
CA ASP A 168 -13.31 12.67 -0.98
C ASP A 168 -12.98 11.34 -0.30
N ALA A 169 -12.12 10.53 -0.91
CA ALA A 169 -11.68 9.27 -0.32
C ALA A 169 -10.90 9.48 0.97
N LEU A 170 -10.00 10.47 1.00
CA LEU A 170 -9.18 10.76 2.18
C LEU A 170 -10.00 11.38 3.31
N LYS A 171 -10.99 12.17 3.01
CA LYS A 171 -11.90 12.73 4.02
C LYS A 171 -12.62 11.65 4.80
N SER A 172 -12.89 10.53 4.16
CA SER A 172 -13.57 9.42 4.82
C SER A 172 -12.72 8.77 5.91
N ILE A 173 -11.41 9.01 5.95
CA ILE A 173 -10.53 8.52 7.02
C ILE A 173 -10.13 9.62 8.01
N GLY A 174 -10.79 10.77 7.96
CA GLY A 174 -10.59 11.83 8.94
C GLY A 174 -9.38 12.74 8.68
N MET A 175 -8.95 12.83 7.45
CA MET A 175 -7.81 13.70 7.08
C MET A 175 -8.28 15.07 6.60
#